data_0c905fcce942828e3d2c8f6aabc8dc13
#
_entry.id   0c905fcce942828e3d2c8f6aabc8dc13
#
_cell.length_a   1.000
_cell.length_b   1.000
_cell.length_c   1.000
_cell.angle_alpha   90.00
_cell.angle_beta   90.00
_cell.angle_gamma   90.00
#
_symmetry.space_group_name_H-M   'P 1'
#
loop_
_entity.id
_entity.type
_entity.pdbx_description
1 polymer ?
#
loop_
_entity_poly.entity_id
_entity_poly.type
_entity_poly.pdbx_seq_one_letter_code
_entity_poly.pdbx_strand_id
1 'polypeptide(L)' 'MTIAEEIRIETTFDHIKGLWKKGLQADFIADAFALPLQKVEEIIQKIKASEN' A
#
# COMPACT_ATOMS: atom_id res chain seq x y z
N MET A 1 -12.73 -12.28 14.60
CA MET A 1 -11.33 -12.66 14.75
C MET A 1 -10.43 -11.62 14.14
N THR A 2 -9.56 -11.11 14.93
CA THR A 2 -8.68 -10.04 14.49
C THR A 2 -7.53 -10.52 13.63
N ILE A 3 -7.20 -11.79 13.72
CA ILE A 3 -6.06 -12.32 12.98
C ILE A 3 -6.28 -12.21 11.48
N ALA A 4 -7.49 -12.51 11.02
CA ALA A 4 -7.80 -12.42 9.60
C ALA A 4 -7.70 -10.99 9.10
N GLU A 5 -8.13 -10.04 9.91
CA GLU A 5 -8.06 -8.64 9.54
C GLU A 5 -6.62 -8.16 9.47
N GLU A 6 -5.81 -8.61 10.42
CA GLU A 6 -4.39 -8.23 10.42
C GLU A 6 -3.68 -8.75 9.18
N ILE A 7 -3.98 -10.00 8.80
CA ILE A 7 -3.38 -10.56 7.60
C ILE A 7 -3.81 -9.79 6.37
N ARG A 8 -5.08 -9.38 6.32
CA ARG A 8 -5.59 -8.63 5.18
C ARG A 8 -4.88 -7.28 5.05
N ILE A 9 -4.65 -6.59 6.18
CA ILE A 9 -3.97 -5.31 6.16
C ILE A 9 -2.53 -5.48 5.69
N GLU A 10 -1.85 -6.50 6.19
CA GLU A 10 -0.48 -6.76 5.78
C GLU A 10 -0.40 -7.08 4.30
N THR A 11 -1.35 -7.85 3.80
CA THR A 11 -1.37 -8.22 2.40
C THR A 11 -1.55 -6.98 1.52
N THR A 12 -2.44 -6.07 1.91
CA THR A 12 -2.63 -4.84 1.15
C THR A 12 -1.36 -4.00 1.14
N PHE A 13 -0.71 -3.87 2.28
CA PHE A 13 0.53 -3.12 2.37
C PHE A 13 1.59 -3.73 1.45
N ASP A 14 1.72 -5.06 1.47
CA ASP A 14 2.69 -5.74 0.64
C ASP A 14 2.39 -5.58 -0.84
N HIS A 15 1.13 -5.62 -1.22
CA HIS A 15 0.75 -5.44 -2.62
C HIS A 15 1.10 -4.03 -3.09
N ILE A 16 0.79 -3.04 -2.29
CA ILE A 16 1.10 -1.66 -2.65
C ILE A 16 2.61 -1.46 -2.73
N LYS A 17 3.35 -2.05 -1.81
CA LYS A 17 4.79 -1.97 -1.82
C LYS A 17 5.37 -2.58 -3.11
N GLY A 18 4.85 -3.73 -3.50
CA GLY A 18 5.29 -4.38 -4.72
C GLY A 18 5.02 -3.54 -5.96
N LEU A 19 3.83 -2.96 -6.05
CA LEU A 19 3.49 -2.11 -7.18
C LEU A 19 4.34 -0.84 -7.19
N TRP A 20 4.55 -0.26 -6.03
CA TRP A 20 5.38 0.94 -5.93
C TRP A 20 6.80 0.67 -6.39
N LYS A 21 7.36 -0.48 -6.02
CA LYS A 21 8.71 -0.83 -6.41
C LYS A 21 8.82 -1.09 -7.91
N LYS A 22 7.72 -1.46 -8.55
CA LYS A 22 7.71 -1.65 -9.99
C LYS A 22 7.63 -0.32 -10.75
N GLY A 23 7.53 0.79 -10.04
CA GLY A 23 7.50 2.10 -10.66
C GLY A 23 6.12 2.63 -10.96
N LEU A 24 5.08 2.01 -10.42
CA LEU A 24 3.73 2.50 -10.63
C LEU A 24 3.47 3.72 -9.77
N GLN A 25 2.63 4.61 -10.26
CA GLN A 25 2.33 5.84 -9.55
C GLN A 25 1.27 5.63 -8.50
N ALA A 26 1.24 6.55 -7.53
CA ALA A 26 0.32 6.44 -6.41
C ALA A 26 -1.13 6.48 -6.87
N ASP A 27 -1.47 7.33 -7.82
CA ASP A 27 -2.85 7.40 -8.28
C ASP A 27 -3.27 6.14 -9.02
N PHE A 28 -2.37 5.49 -9.72
CA PHE A 28 -2.69 4.21 -10.34
C PHE A 28 -2.97 3.16 -9.26
N ILE A 29 -2.15 3.13 -8.22
CA ILE A 29 -2.32 2.18 -7.14
C ILE A 29 -3.64 2.44 -6.40
N ALA A 30 -3.94 3.70 -6.16
CA ALA A 30 -5.18 4.07 -5.49
C ALA A 30 -6.40 3.59 -6.28
N ASP A 31 -6.36 3.76 -7.58
CA ASP A 31 -7.47 3.34 -8.42
C ASP A 31 -7.58 1.80 -8.43
N ALA A 32 -6.46 1.12 -8.52
CA ALA A 32 -6.46 -0.34 -8.57
C ALA A 32 -7.03 -0.95 -7.30
N PHE A 33 -6.80 -0.30 -6.17
CA PHE A 33 -7.27 -0.82 -4.88
C PHE A 33 -8.54 -0.14 -4.39
N ALA A 34 -9.08 0.78 -5.16
CA ALA A 34 -10.27 1.55 -4.78
C ALA A 34 -10.05 2.26 -3.45
N LEU A 35 -8.86 2.81 -3.26
CA LEU A 35 -8.50 3.55 -2.05
C LEU A 35 -8.35 5.02 -2.37
N PRO A 36 -8.56 5.90 -1.38
CA PRO A 36 -8.26 7.33 -1.58
C PRO A 36 -6.77 7.51 -1.83
N LEU A 37 -6.44 8.46 -2.69
CA LEU A 37 -5.05 8.75 -3.01
C LEU A 37 -4.25 9.08 -1.75
N GLN A 38 -4.86 9.84 -0.85
CA GLN A 38 -4.19 10.23 0.39
C GLN A 38 -3.78 8.99 1.19
N LYS A 39 -4.64 7.98 1.22
CA LYS A 39 -4.33 6.76 1.95
C LYS A 39 -3.13 6.04 1.33
N VAL A 40 -3.12 5.96 0.00
CA VAL A 40 -2.00 5.33 -0.70
C VAL A 40 -0.71 6.10 -0.47
N GLU A 41 -0.78 7.41 -0.47
CA GLU A 41 0.40 8.22 -0.21
C GLU A 41 0.96 7.98 1.18
N GLU A 42 0.08 7.83 2.16
CA GLU A 42 0.53 7.51 3.52
C GLU A 42 1.26 6.17 3.56
N ILE A 43 0.73 5.20 2.86
CA ILE A 43 1.36 3.88 2.80
C ILE A 43 2.72 3.98 2.11
N ILE A 44 2.80 4.73 1.03
CA ILE A 44 4.05 4.91 0.31
C ILE A 44 5.09 5.59 1.19
N GLN A 45 4.68 6.57 1.98
CA GLN A 45 5.60 7.21 2.91
C GLN A 45 6.17 6.20 3.90
N LYS A 46 5.34 5.31 4.40
CA LYS A 46 5.82 4.28 5.31
C LYS A 46 6.78 3.33 4.62
N ILE A 47 6.52 3.02 3.36
CA ILE A 47 7.40 2.16 2.60
C ILE A 47 8.77 2.82 2.44
N LYS A 48 8.79 4.09 2.09
CA LYS A 48 10.04 4.81 1.92
C LYS A 48 10.82 4.87 3.23
N ALA A 49 10.14 5.13 4.31
CA ALA A 49 10.80 5.20 5.62
C ALA A 49 11.34 3.84 6.03
N SER A 50 10.62 2.78 5.68
CA SER A 50 11.02 1.43 6.06
C SER A 50 12.23 0.96 5.26
N GLU A 51 12.35 1.41 4.02
CA GLU A 51 13.44 0.96 3.16
C GLU A 51 14.71 1.75 3.37
N ASN A 52 14.63 2.79 4.13
CA ASN A 52 15.79 3.58 4.41
C ASN A 52 16.66 2.90 5.47
#